data_2e6482b3ad5402739f95260f4e6abef1
#
_entry.id   2e6482b3ad5402739f95260f4e6abef1
#
_cell.length_a   1.000
_cell.length_b   1.000
_cell.length_c   1.000
_cell.angle_alpha   90.00
_cell.angle_beta   90.00
_cell.angle_gamma   90.00
#
_symmetry.space_group_name_H-M   'P 1'
#
loop_
_entity.id
_entity.type
_entity.pdbx_description
1 polymer ?
#
loop_
_entity_poly.entity_id
_entity_poly.type
_entity_poly.pdbx_seq_one_letter_code
_entity_poly.pdbx_strand_id
1 'polypeptide(L)'
;MSPENSVQSAIAAEFCDDIPRLLQNFVGLGENCDFGVAQRAIGIEPLGLFRFGACTAADLAEMLRTRFQRLAEPGDLWLEEQEPPGEYWIKSRHCSFSAHTDRYSSRDDPKVVLAAYIEKTRYLKDKLIRDLSRGRKLFVFKGETDPSAIREIVAQLRSYGPNCLVWVCGADGAHLPGSVERLGDGLLRGFVSRFGTYDGAPSLPVEDWVAVCANAYRLARNAEPPKAALYNLISPEIATCPVRWSSELSSGTRVLDEPAPRGGVMFEHRLEEAEATSVYRVLVPIASGGDFVFSVWVRIPEGFRGRQIGALFPGLSSISMWTADLKSRENWQRVWVTANLPSDARCIACDIIADGTIGDIFQSAYWCLERGNQPLGHGFAVPGELPSERSHLDLVEPTGVHGRTHEDGRG
;
A
#
# COMPACT_ATOMS: atom_id res chain seq x y z
N MET A 1 -17.11 19.70 12.24
CA MET A 1 -16.74 18.37 11.68
C MET A 1 -18.03 17.72 11.26
N SER A 2 -18.21 17.42 9.98
CA SER A 2 -19.42 16.75 9.50
C SER A 2 -19.38 15.26 9.89
N PRO A 3 -20.54 14.63 10.15
CA PRO A 3 -20.59 13.20 10.49
C PRO A 3 -20.01 12.28 9.39
N GLU A 4 -19.88 12.76 8.18
CA GLU A 4 -19.35 12.02 7.03
C GLU A 4 -17.83 11.77 7.12
N ASN A 5 -17.05 12.71 7.70
CA ASN A 5 -15.61 12.52 7.94
C ASN A 5 -15.34 11.47 9.03
N SER A 6 -16.26 11.26 9.95
CA SER A 6 -16.11 10.26 11.00
C SER A 6 -16.33 8.83 10.49
N VAL A 7 -17.19 8.65 9.49
CA VAL A 7 -17.48 7.33 8.90
C VAL A 7 -16.34 6.87 7.99
N GLN A 8 -15.75 7.77 7.20
CA GLN A 8 -14.57 7.43 6.38
C GLN A 8 -13.35 7.10 7.23
N SER A 9 -13.13 7.85 8.31
CA SER A 9 -12.05 7.58 9.27
C SER A 9 -12.27 6.24 9.98
N ALA A 10 -13.51 5.89 10.32
CA ALA A 10 -13.85 4.61 10.94
C ALA A 10 -13.69 3.43 9.97
N ILE A 11 -14.03 3.61 8.70
CA ILE A 11 -13.88 2.56 7.67
C ILE A 11 -12.40 2.26 7.40
N ALA A 12 -11.56 3.29 7.31
CA ALA A 12 -10.11 3.11 7.13
C ALA A 12 -9.44 2.46 8.36
N ALA A 13 -9.96 2.72 9.57
CA ALA A 13 -9.42 2.20 10.82
C ALA A 13 -9.63 0.69 11.05
N GLU A 14 -10.56 0.06 10.32
CA GLU A 14 -10.99 -1.32 10.58
C GLU A 14 -10.22 -2.42 9.81
N PHE A 15 -9.26 -2.06 8.93
CA PHE A 15 -8.83 -2.98 7.85
C PHE A 15 -7.33 -3.31 7.74
N CYS A 16 -6.48 -3.04 8.71
CA CYS A 16 -5.04 -2.98 8.47
C CYS A 16 -4.22 -4.28 8.52
N ASP A 17 -4.57 -5.34 9.24
CA ASP A 17 -3.72 -6.54 9.32
C ASP A 17 -3.85 -7.50 8.14
N ASP A 18 -4.86 -7.29 7.28
CA ASP A 18 -5.16 -8.20 6.19
C ASP A 18 -5.28 -7.51 4.81
N ILE A 19 -4.74 -6.29 4.63
CA ILE A 19 -4.83 -5.61 3.32
C ILE A 19 -4.22 -6.45 2.20
N PRO A 20 -3.00 -7.01 2.35
CA PRO A 20 -2.46 -7.92 1.35
C PRO A 20 -3.41 -9.09 1.07
N ARG A 21 -3.95 -9.71 2.10
CA ARG A 21 -4.89 -10.83 1.98
C ARG A 21 -6.24 -10.40 1.40
N LEU A 22 -6.73 -9.21 1.76
CA LEU A 22 -7.93 -8.64 1.16
C LEU A 22 -7.73 -8.46 -0.36
N LEU A 23 -6.68 -7.73 -0.78
CA LEU A 23 -6.46 -7.45 -2.19
C LEU A 23 -6.08 -8.69 -3.02
N GLN A 24 -5.59 -9.76 -2.39
CA GLN A 24 -5.42 -11.06 -3.05
C GLN A 24 -6.74 -11.70 -3.50
N ASN A 25 -7.89 -11.29 -2.95
CA ASN A 25 -9.20 -11.72 -3.40
C ASN A 25 -9.66 -11.05 -4.69
N PHE A 26 -8.92 -10.08 -5.20
CA PHE A 26 -9.28 -9.31 -6.37
C PHE A 26 -8.36 -9.61 -7.56
N VAL A 27 -8.94 -9.59 -8.77
CA VAL A 27 -8.22 -9.82 -10.03
C VAL A 27 -8.55 -8.69 -10.98
N GLY A 28 -7.52 -7.96 -11.44
CA GLY A 28 -7.68 -6.92 -12.48
C GLY A 28 -8.03 -7.54 -13.84
N LEU A 29 -8.96 -6.91 -14.55
CA LEU A 29 -9.41 -7.32 -15.89
C LEU A 29 -8.99 -6.37 -17.01
N GLY A 30 -8.22 -5.33 -16.70
CA GLY A 30 -7.69 -4.45 -17.76
C GLY A 30 -8.21 -3.02 -17.70
N GLU A 31 -8.26 -2.39 -18.79
CA GLU A 31 -8.12 -1.05 -19.25
C GLU A 31 -6.72 -0.48 -19.02
N ASN A 32 -6.15 -0.60 -17.83
CA ASN A 32 -4.74 -0.26 -17.55
C ASN A 32 -4.20 -0.98 -16.30
N CYS A 33 -2.99 -0.64 -15.89
CA CYS A 33 -2.26 -1.30 -14.80
C CYS A 33 -2.52 -0.72 -13.40
N ASP A 34 -3.38 0.28 -13.21
CA ASP A 34 -3.58 0.97 -11.91
C ASP A 34 -3.80 0.01 -10.75
N PHE A 35 -4.71 -0.96 -10.91
CA PHE A 35 -4.98 -1.92 -9.86
C PHE A 35 -3.77 -2.83 -9.56
N GLY A 36 -3.03 -3.24 -10.59
CA GLY A 36 -1.77 -3.99 -10.44
C GLY A 36 -0.70 -3.19 -9.69
N VAL A 37 -0.62 -1.88 -9.95
CA VAL A 37 0.28 -0.97 -9.24
C VAL A 37 -0.17 -0.78 -7.79
N ALA A 38 -1.48 -0.65 -7.51
CA ALA A 38 -2.01 -0.61 -6.15
C ALA A 38 -1.65 -1.87 -5.36
N GLN A 39 -1.80 -3.06 -5.97
CA GLN A 39 -1.39 -4.33 -5.35
C GLN A 39 0.12 -4.37 -5.06
N ARG A 40 0.96 -3.90 -5.99
CA ARG A 40 2.42 -3.82 -5.80
C ARG A 40 2.78 -2.86 -4.68
N ALA A 41 2.11 -1.72 -4.58
CA ALA A 41 2.37 -0.72 -3.54
C ALA A 41 2.11 -1.23 -2.12
N ILE A 42 1.26 -2.23 -1.96
CA ILE A 42 0.99 -2.90 -0.67
C ILE A 42 1.75 -4.23 -0.51
N GLY A 43 2.78 -4.47 -1.32
CA GLY A 43 3.69 -5.62 -1.18
C GLY A 43 3.14 -6.94 -1.72
N ILE A 44 2.11 -6.96 -2.57
CA ILE A 44 1.64 -8.20 -3.19
C ILE A 44 1.79 -8.21 -4.70
N GLU A 45 2.12 -9.39 -5.21
CA GLU A 45 2.34 -9.61 -6.64
C GLU A 45 1.55 -10.83 -7.17
N PRO A 46 0.21 -10.80 -7.12
CA PRO A 46 -0.58 -11.93 -7.60
C PRO A 46 -0.44 -12.07 -9.11
N LEU A 47 -0.32 -13.29 -9.59
CA LEU A 47 -0.28 -13.57 -11.02
C LEU A 47 -1.65 -13.30 -11.65
N GLY A 48 -1.69 -12.42 -12.66
CA GLY A 48 -2.91 -12.03 -13.37
C GLY A 48 -2.63 -11.64 -14.84
N LEU A 49 -3.53 -12.04 -15.74
CA LEU A 49 -3.39 -11.79 -17.18
C LEU A 49 -3.34 -10.28 -17.50
N PHE A 50 -4.17 -9.49 -16.83
CA PHE A 50 -4.30 -8.06 -17.03
C PHE A 50 -3.66 -7.21 -15.92
N ARG A 51 -2.83 -7.80 -15.06
CA ARG A 51 -2.26 -7.06 -13.93
C ARG A 51 -1.44 -5.84 -14.38
N PHE A 52 -0.62 -6.00 -15.41
CA PHE A 52 0.16 -4.95 -16.08
C PHE A 52 -0.16 -4.91 -17.56
N GLY A 53 -1.40 -5.23 -17.90
CA GLY A 53 -1.91 -5.22 -19.24
C GLY A 53 -3.18 -4.39 -19.37
N ALA A 54 -3.51 -4.08 -20.59
CA ALA A 54 -4.68 -3.30 -20.96
C ALA A 54 -5.47 -3.99 -22.06
N CYS A 55 -6.78 -3.76 -22.05
CA CYS A 55 -7.67 -4.01 -23.18
C CYS A 55 -8.91 -3.13 -23.07
N THR A 56 -9.59 -2.86 -24.18
CA THR A 56 -10.87 -2.15 -24.18
C THR A 56 -11.96 -3.01 -23.55
N ALA A 57 -13.02 -2.35 -23.03
CA ALA A 57 -14.18 -3.06 -22.49
C ALA A 57 -14.85 -3.98 -23.50
N ALA A 58 -14.95 -3.53 -24.77
CA ALA A 58 -15.53 -4.32 -25.86
C ALA A 58 -14.72 -5.59 -26.15
N ASP A 59 -13.40 -5.48 -26.27
CA ASP A 59 -12.53 -6.63 -26.50
C ASP A 59 -12.51 -7.58 -25.30
N LEU A 60 -12.56 -7.04 -24.06
CA LEU A 60 -12.67 -7.86 -22.85
C LEU A 60 -13.96 -8.70 -22.87
N ALA A 61 -15.11 -8.08 -23.19
CA ALA A 61 -16.38 -8.78 -23.29
C ALA A 61 -16.31 -9.89 -24.35
N GLU A 62 -15.76 -9.61 -25.52
CA GLU A 62 -15.57 -10.59 -26.59
C GLU A 62 -14.59 -11.72 -26.21
N MET A 63 -13.48 -11.39 -25.58
CA MET A 63 -12.54 -12.39 -25.07
C MET A 63 -13.17 -13.30 -24.03
N LEU A 64 -13.95 -12.75 -23.09
CA LEU A 64 -14.71 -13.52 -22.12
C LEU A 64 -15.72 -14.43 -22.82
N ARG A 65 -16.50 -13.90 -23.78
CA ARG A 65 -17.51 -14.65 -24.53
C ARG A 65 -16.90 -15.83 -25.29
N THR A 66 -15.73 -15.64 -25.88
CA THR A 66 -15.00 -16.65 -26.66
C THR A 66 -14.06 -17.50 -25.82
N ARG A 67 -14.10 -17.37 -24.48
CA ARG A 67 -13.16 -18.04 -23.56
C ARG A 67 -11.70 -17.83 -23.92
N PHE A 68 -11.36 -16.63 -24.41
CA PHE A 68 -10.00 -16.24 -24.82
C PHE A 68 -9.39 -17.14 -25.91
N GLN A 69 -10.21 -17.79 -26.75
CA GLN A 69 -9.76 -18.81 -27.72
C GLN A 69 -8.67 -18.31 -28.67
N ARG A 70 -8.71 -17.02 -29.05
CA ARG A 70 -7.76 -16.46 -30.02
C ARG A 70 -6.50 -15.88 -29.36
N LEU A 71 -6.53 -15.62 -28.05
CA LEU A 71 -5.40 -15.03 -27.36
C LEU A 71 -4.26 -16.01 -27.15
N ALA A 72 -3.05 -15.63 -27.54
CA ALA A 72 -1.82 -16.40 -27.48
C ALA A 72 -1.82 -17.68 -28.34
N GLU A 73 -2.70 -17.77 -29.34
CA GLU A 73 -2.61 -18.79 -30.37
C GLU A 73 -1.42 -18.54 -31.30
N PRO A 74 -0.98 -19.52 -32.08
CA PRO A 74 0.14 -19.34 -33.00
C PRO A 74 -0.04 -18.14 -33.94
N GLY A 75 0.91 -17.22 -33.91
CA GLY A 75 0.90 -16.00 -34.73
C GLY A 75 0.06 -14.83 -34.17
N ASP A 76 -0.63 -14.98 -33.04
CA ASP A 76 -1.41 -13.90 -32.45
C ASP A 76 -0.53 -12.82 -31.81
N LEU A 77 0.36 -13.22 -30.91
CA LEU A 77 1.16 -12.27 -30.15
C LEU A 77 2.39 -11.79 -30.91
N TRP A 78 2.68 -10.49 -30.75
CA TRP A 78 3.86 -9.85 -31.31
C TRP A 78 4.41 -8.81 -30.33
N LEU A 79 5.67 -8.43 -30.51
CA LEU A 79 6.33 -7.39 -29.73
C LEU A 79 6.32 -6.07 -30.48
N GLU A 80 5.97 -5.01 -29.79
CA GLU A 80 6.16 -3.63 -30.20
C GLU A 80 7.23 -3.00 -29.32
N GLU A 81 8.24 -2.43 -29.95
CA GLU A 81 9.24 -1.64 -29.24
C GLU A 81 8.71 -0.23 -29.03
N GLN A 82 8.67 0.22 -27.80
CA GLN A 82 8.26 1.57 -27.45
C GLN A 82 9.43 2.54 -27.63
N GLU A 83 9.13 3.81 -27.89
CA GLU A 83 10.07 4.92 -27.84
C GLU A 83 10.92 4.85 -26.55
N PRO A 84 12.12 5.47 -26.53
CA PRO A 84 12.99 5.36 -25.36
C PRO A 84 12.22 5.32 -24.04
N PRO A 85 12.47 4.32 -23.19
CA PRO A 85 13.68 3.50 -23.04
C PRO A 85 13.76 2.22 -23.86
N GLY A 86 12.95 2.01 -24.91
CA GLY A 86 13.01 0.82 -25.77
C GLY A 86 12.41 -0.44 -25.14
N GLU A 87 11.40 -0.29 -24.28
CA GLU A 87 10.69 -1.42 -23.67
C GLU A 87 9.90 -2.18 -24.76
N TYR A 88 9.95 -3.50 -24.71
CA TYR A 88 9.05 -4.33 -25.51
C TYR A 88 7.67 -4.43 -24.84
N TRP A 89 6.63 -4.13 -25.60
CA TRP A 89 5.26 -4.43 -25.23
C TRP A 89 4.76 -5.64 -26.01
N ILE A 90 4.12 -6.57 -25.33
CA ILE A 90 3.42 -7.68 -25.97
C ILE A 90 2.01 -7.23 -26.38
N LYS A 91 1.63 -7.48 -27.62
CA LYS A 91 0.31 -7.12 -28.17
C LYS A 91 -0.33 -8.29 -28.90
N SER A 92 -1.67 -8.34 -28.90
CA SER A 92 -2.45 -9.29 -29.71
C SER A 92 -2.79 -8.67 -31.07
N ARG A 93 -2.86 -9.52 -32.10
CA ARG A 93 -3.33 -9.14 -33.44
C ARG A 93 -4.86 -9.18 -33.57
N HIS A 94 -5.52 -9.84 -32.61
CA HIS A 94 -6.96 -10.12 -32.66
C HIS A 94 -7.81 -9.29 -31.72
N CYS A 95 -7.21 -8.57 -30.81
CA CYS A 95 -7.88 -7.71 -29.86
C CYS A 95 -6.91 -6.62 -29.36
N SER A 96 -7.43 -5.66 -28.61
CA SER A 96 -6.66 -4.55 -28.04
C SER A 96 -5.74 -4.96 -26.86
N PHE A 97 -5.58 -6.26 -26.59
CA PHE A 97 -4.71 -6.72 -25.51
C PHE A 97 -3.29 -6.24 -25.71
N SER A 98 -2.75 -5.57 -24.71
CA SER A 98 -1.35 -5.17 -24.61
C SER A 98 -0.86 -5.31 -23.18
N ALA A 99 0.44 -5.58 -23.00
CA ALA A 99 1.03 -5.66 -21.67
C ALA A 99 2.51 -5.27 -21.69
N HIS A 100 2.96 -4.68 -20.59
CA HIS A 100 4.36 -4.43 -20.32
C HIS A 100 5.14 -5.74 -20.16
N THR A 101 6.38 -5.76 -20.64
CA THR A 101 7.25 -6.92 -20.51
C THR A 101 8.36 -6.73 -19.48
N ASP A 102 8.71 -5.50 -19.13
CA ASP A 102 9.93 -5.14 -18.38
C ASP A 102 11.21 -5.67 -19.09
N ARG A 103 11.15 -5.84 -20.43
CA ARG A 103 12.25 -6.26 -21.30
C ARG A 103 12.55 -5.17 -22.31
N TYR A 104 13.84 -4.99 -22.63
CA TYR A 104 14.31 -3.83 -23.39
C TYR A 104 15.16 -4.24 -24.57
N SER A 105 14.99 -3.58 -25.70
CA SER A 105 15.72 -3.85 -26.94
C SER A 105 17.25 -3.74 -26.78
N SER A 106 17.70 -2.92 -25.82
CA SER A 106 19.12 -2.74 -25.53
C SER A 106 19.82 -3.96 -24.89
N ARG A 107 19.05 -4.93 -24.37
CA ARG A 107 19.62 -6.05 -23.56
C ARG A 107 18.96 -7.41 -23.80
N ASP A 108 17.78 -7.43 -24.41
CA ASP A 108 16.97 -8.65 -24.50
C ASP A 108 16.73 -9.04 -25.96
N ASP A 109 16.92 -10.31 -26.34
CA ASP A 109 16.60 -10.83 -27.66
C ASP A 109 15.07 -10.90 -27.85
N PRO A 110 14.50 -10.20 -28.85
CA PRO A 110 13.05 -10.15 -29.06
C PRO A 110 12.43 -11.54 -29.30
N LYS A 111 13.15 -12.48 -29.92
CA LYS A 111 12.63 -13.83 -30.16
C LYS A 111 12.48 -14.60 -28.87
N VAL A 112 13.45 -14.47 -27.96
CA VAL A 112 13.42 -15.09 -26.63
C VAL A 112 12.30 -14.47 -25.77
N VAL A 113 12.19 -13.14 -25.80
CA VAL A 113 11.14 -12.41 -25.08
C VAL A 113 9.77 -12.85 -25.59
N LEU A 114 9.53 -12.85 -26.91
CA LEU A 114 8.25 -13.25 -27.48
C LEU A 114 7.86 -14.67 -27.09
N ALA A 115 8.78 -15.63 -27.22
CA ALA A 115 8.51 -17.02 -26.87
C ALA A 115 8.12 -17.17 -25.40
N ALA A 116 8.86 -16.53 -24.47
CA ALA A 116 8.58 -16.55 -23.03
C ALA A 116 7.21 -15.93 -22.71
N TYR A 117 6.85 -14.82 -23.38
CA TYR A 117 5.57 -14.15 -23.14
C TYR A 117 4.38 -14.88 -23.77
N ILE A 118 4.54 -15.62 -24.86
CA ILE A 118 3.49 -16.52 -25.36
C ILE A 118 3.14 -17.56 -24.29
N GLU A 119 4.14 -18.24 -23.74
CA GLU A 119 3.91 -19.24 -22.69
C GLU A 119 3.32 -18.64 -21.41
N LYS A 120 3.86 -17.48 -20.97
CA LYS A 120 3.32 -16.75 -19.83
C LYS A 120 1.86 -16.37 -20.03
N THR A 121 1.51 -15.85 -21.21
CA THR A 121 0.14 -15.41 -21.52
C THR A 121 -0.83 -16.60 -21.56
N ARG A 122 -0.42 -17.74 -22.11
CA ARG A 122 -1.19 -19.00 -22.08
C ARG A 122 -1.48 -19.45 -20.66
N TYR A 123 -0.44 -19.50 -19.85
CA TYR A 123 -0.59 -19.87 -18.43
C TYR A 123 -1.54 -18.93 -17.68
N LEU A 124 -1.40 -17.59 -17.86
CA LEU A 124 -2.21 -16.58 -17.18
C LEU A 124 -3.66 -16.60 -17.70
N LYS A 125 -3.89 -16.85 -18.99
CA LYS A 125 -5.20 -17.10 -19.59
C LYS A 125 -5.91 -18.27 -18.89
N ASP A 126 -5.25 -19.42 -18.81
CA ASP A 126 -5.80 -20.62 -18.18
C ASP A 126 -6.06 -20.41 -16.69
N LYS A 127 -5.17 -19.66 -16.00
CA LYS A 127 -5.37 -19.29 -14.61
C LYS A 127 -6.61 -18.39 -14.45
N LEU A 128 -6.80 -17.39 -15.29
CA LEU A 128 -7.95 -16.50 -15.26
C LEU A 128 -9.26 -17.30 -15.48
N ILE A 129 -9.30 -18.18 -16.46
CA ILE A 129 -10.47 -19.04 -16.72
C ILE A 129 -10.79 -19.92 -15.49
N ARG A 130 -9.77 -20.48 -14.82
CA ARG A 130 -9.98 -21.23 -13.57
C ARG A 130 -10.49 -20.35 -12.44
N ASP A 131 -9.98 -19.13 -12.28
CA ASP A 131 -10.44 -18.21 -11.24
C ASP A 131 -11.89 -17.79 -11.47
N LEU A 132 -12.27 -17.53 -12.74
CA LEU A 132 -13.64 -17.27 -13.16
C LEU A 132 -14.58 -18.44 -12.84
N SER A 133 -14.19 -19.67 -13.21
CA SER A 133 -15.01 -20.87 -12.99
C SER A 133 -15.18 -21.20 -11.50
N ARG A 134 -14.22 -20.84 -10.64
CA ARG A 134 -14.30 -21.06 -9.20
C ARG A 134 -15.19 -20.08 -8.46
N GLY A 135 -15.44 -18.89 -9.01
CA GLY A 135 -16.30 -17.86 -8.44
C GLY A 135 -15.84 -17.32 -7.07
N ARG A 136 -14.56 -17.47 -6.74
CA ARG A 136 -14.03 -17.09 -5.42
C ARG A 136 -13.37 -15.71 -5.39
N LYS A 137 -13.09 -15.13 -6.56
CA LYS A 137 -12.46 -13.82 -6.70
C LYS A 137 -13.50 -12.74 -7.00
N LEU A 138 -13.14 -11.51 -6.73
CA LEU A 138 -13.80 -10.32 -7.21
C LEU A 138 -12.99 -9.77 -8.37
N PHE A 139 -13.64 -9.37 -9.44
CA PHE A 139 -12.97 -8.90 -10.64
C PHE A 139 -13.06 -7.38 -10.72
N VAL A 140 -11.96 -6.72 -11.02
CA VAL A 140 -11.85 -5.26 -11.05
C VAL A 140 -11.64 -4.80 -12.49
N PHE A 141 -12.51 -3.92 -12.97
CA PHE A 141 -12.34 -3.19 -14.22
C PHE A 141 -12.37 -1.69 -13.94
N LYS A 142 -11.37 -0.97 -14.38
CA LYS A 142 -11.24 0.47 -14.15
C LYS A 142 -11.49 1.21 -15.46
N GLY A 143 -12.18 2.32 -15.39
CA GLY A 143 -12.28 3.28 -16.51
C GLY A 143 -13.64 3.96 -16.62
N GLU A 144 -13.61 5.09 -17.34
CA GLU A 144 -14.80 5.84 -17.74
C GLU A 144 -15.39 5.18 -19.00
N THR A 145 -16.14 4.12 -18.80
CA THR A 145 -16.67 3.26 -19.88
C THR A 145 -18.18 3.34 -19.93
N ASP A 146 -18.77 3.16 -21.11
CA ASP A 146 -20.21 3.08 -21.27
C ASP A 146 -20.80 1.99 -20.35
N PRO A 147 -21.82 2.32 -19.53
CA PRO A 147 -22.50 1.33 -18.68
C PRO A 147 -23.06 0.12 -19.42
N SER A 148 -23.35 0.21 -20.72
CA SER A 148 -23.78 -0.94 -21.53
C SER A 148 -22.67 -1.94 -21.73
N ALA A 149 -21.44 -1.49 -22.00
CA ALA A 149 -20.26 -2.35 -22.14
C ALA A 149 -19.92 -3.03 -20.79
N ILE A 150 -20.08 -2.32 -19.69
CA ILE A 150 -19.88 -2.90 -18.34
C ILE A 150 -20.90 -4.00 -18.07
N ARG A 151 -22.18 -3.79 -18.42
CA ARG A 151 -23.20 -4.84 -18.27
C ARG A 151 -22.92 -6.06 -19.12
N GLU A 152 -22.37 -5.88 -20.33
CA GLU A 152 -21.94 -7.00 -21.17
C GLU A 152 -20.80 -7.78 -20.51
N ILE A 153 -19.77 -7.11 -19.98
CA ILE A 153 -18.71 -7.76 -19.22
C ILE A 153 -19.29 -8.58 -18.06
N VAL A 154 -20.22 -8.02 -17.29
CA VAL A 154 -20.87 -8.74 -16.17
C VAL A 154 -21.62 -9.98 -16.67
N ALA A 155 -22.37 -9.86 -17.76
CA ALA A 155 -23.08 -10.99 -18.35
C ALA A 155 -22.11 -12.12 -18.73
N GLN A 156 -20.99 -11.77 -19.36
CA GLN A 156 -19.98 -12.76 -19.73
C GLN A 156 -19.26 -13.35 -18.51
N LEU A 157 -18.92 -12.56 -17.49
CA LEU A 157 -18.35 -13.08 -16.23
C LEU A 157 -19.28 -14.10 -15.56
N ARG A 158 -20.57 -13.83 -15.56
CA ARG A 158 -21.57 -14.72 -14.95
C ARG A 158 -21.77 -16.03 -15.73
N SER A 159 -21.44 -16.06 -17.02
CA SER A 159 -21.46 -17.31 -17.79
C SER A 159 -20.42 -18.34 -17.31
N TYR A 160 -19.41 -17.91 -16.56
CA TYR A 160 -18.41 -18.80 -15.95
C TYR A 160 -18.80 -19.25 -14.54
N GLY A 161 -19.63 -18.50 -13.83
CA GLY A 161 -19.98 -18.77 -12.44
C GLY A 161 -20.52 -17.53 -11.72
N PRO A 162 -20.73 -17.60 -10.39
CA PRO A 162 -21.29 -16.49 -9.60
C PRO A 162 -20.24 -15.37 -9.37
N ASN A 163 -19.72 -14.84 -10.46
CA ASN A 163 -18.71 -13.79 -10.43
C ASN A 163 -19.31 -12.41 -10.18
N CYS A 164 -18.54 -11.53 -9.56
CA CYS A 164 -18.87 -10.14 -9.31
C CYS A 164 -17.80 -9.23 -9.89
N LEU A 165 -18.23 -8.19 -10.61
CA LEU A 165 -17.41 -7.12 -11.14
C LEU A 165 -17.46 -5.91 -10.20
N VAL A 166 -16.30 -5.34 -9.90
CA VAL A 166 -16.13 -4.02 -9.31
C VAL A 166 -15.66 -3.08 -10.41
N TRP A 167 -16.58 -2.26 -10.89
CA TRP A 167 -16.29 -1.21 -11.87
C TRP A 167 -15.80 0.02 -11.13
N VAL A 168 -14.56 0.44 -11.36
CA VAL A 168 -13.94 1.57 -10.66
C VAL A 168 -13.91 2.80 -11.56
N CYS A 169 -14.50 3.88 -11.06
CA CYS A 169 -14.63 5.18 -11.72
C CYS A 169 -13.91 6.27 -10.93
N GLY A 170 -13.71 7.44 -11.54
CA GLY A 170 -13.32 8.64 -10.83
C GLY A 170 -14.42 9.10 -9.87
N ALA A 171 -14.06 9.59 -8.69
CA ALA A 171 -14.99 10.19 -7.76
C ALA A 171 -15.56 11.49 -8.34
N ASP A 172 -16.82 11.74 -8.06
CA ASP A 172 -17.56 12.94 -8.48
C ASP A 172 -18.14 13.69 -7.26
N GLY A 173 -18.91 14.74 -7.50
CA GLY A 173 -19.52 15.53 -6.43
C GLY A 173 -20.52 14.77 -5.55
N ALA A 174 -21.03 13.62 -6.02
CA ALA A 174 -21.98 12.78 -5.31
C ALA A 174 -21.36 11.56 -4.63
N HIS A 175 -20.15 11.15 -5.07
CA HIS A 175 -19.50 9.93 -4.61
C HIS A 175 -18.11 10.23 -4.06
N LEU A 176 -17.89 9.88 -2.82
CA LEU A 176 -16.60 10.06 -2.15
C LEU A 176 -15.57 8.98 -2.57
N PRO A 177 -14.28 9.32 -2.64
CA PRO A 177 -13.23 8.32 -2.85
C PRO A 177 -13.32 7.17 -1.83
N GLY A 178 -13.11 5.94 -2.29
CA GLY A 178 -13.24 4.75 -1.48
C GLY A 178 -14.66 4.22 -1.32
N SER A 179 -15.69 5.00 -1.68
CA SER A 179 -17.08 4.52 -1.61
C SER A 179 -17.40 3.47 -2.68
N VAL A 180 -18.36 2.61 -2.39
CA VAL A 180 -18.83 1.56 -3.30
C VAL A 180 -20.35 1.46 -3.22
N GLU A 181 -21.01 1.37 -4.36
CA GLU A 181 -22.44 1.14 -4.47
C GLU A 181 -22.75 -0.13 -5.26
N ARG A 182 -23.92 -0.70 -5.04
CA ARG A 182 -24.42 -1.85 -5.80
C ARG A 182 -25.31 -1.37 -6.95
N LEU A 183 -24.89 -1.62 -8.18
CA LEU A 183 -25.67 -1.30 -9.38
C LEU A 183 -26.60 -2.44 -9.83
N GLY A 184 -26.33 -3.65 -9.36
CA GLY A 184 -27.13 -4.82 -9.71
C GLY A 184 -26.53 -6.12 -9.21
N ASP A 185 -27.11 -7.24 -9.61
CA ASP A 185 -26.61 -8.55 -9.26
C ASP A 185 -25.29 -8.83 -9.98
N GLY A 186 -24.22 -9.00 -9.21
CA GLY A 186 -22.86 -9.20 -9.72
C GLY A 186 -22.16 -7.93 -10.21
N LEU A 187 -22.71 -6.72 -9.98
CA LEU A 187 -22.09 -5.46 -10.36
C LEU A 187 -22.05 -4.48 -9.19
N LEU A 188 -20.85 -4.09 -8.84
CA LEU A 188 -20.55 -3.00 -7.91
C LEU A 188 -19.85 -1.87 -8.66
N ARG A 189 -20.05 -0.61 -8.22
CA ARG A 189 -19.30 0.55 -8.69
C ARG A 189 -18.55 1.16 -7.53
N GLY A 190 -17.23 1.29 -7.68
CA GLY A 190 -16.33 1.90 -6.70
C GLY A 190 -15.77 3.21 -7.23
N PHE A 191 -15.32 4.09 -6.34
CA PHE A 191 -14.86 5.42 -6.68
C PHE A 191 -13.47 5.69 -6.08
N VAL A 192 -12.56 6.21 -6.93
CA VAL A 192 -11.22 6.66 -6.52
C VAL A 192 -11.10 8.16 -6.80
N SER A 193 -10.33 8.88 -6.01
CA SER A 193 -10.17 10.33 -6.16
C SER A 193 -9.61 10.72 -7.53
N ARG A 194 -8.76 9.88 -8.09
CA ARG A 194 -8.16 10.02 -9.43
C ARG A 194 -7.58 8.69 -9.89
N PHE A 195 -7.35 8.58 -11.17
CA PHE A 195 -6.58 7.50 -11.75
C PHE A 195 -5.07 7.76 -11.66
N GLY A 196 -4.27 6.72 -11.81
CA GLY A 196 -2.82 6.84 -11.79
C GLY A 196 -2.28 7.72 -12.93
N THR A 197 -1.28 8.54 -12.62
CA THR A 197 -0.48 9.25 -13.61
C THR A 197 0.88 8.60 -13.68
N TYR A 198 1.38 8.43 -14.90
CA TYR A 198 2.64 7.72 -15.18
C TYR A 198 3.68 8.64 -15.83
N ASP A 199 3.36 9.93 -15.97
CA ASP A 199 4.26 10.96 -16.46
C ASP A 199 5.15 11.43 -15.30
N GLY A 200 6.32 10.84 -15.18
CA GLY A 200 7.25 11.09 -14.08
C GLY A 200 7.15 10.06 -12.95
N ALA A 201 7.19 10.50 -11.68
CA ALA A 201 7.02 9.59 -10.55
C ALA A 201 5.57 9.07 -10.52
N PRO A 202 5.35 7.76 -10.54
CA PRO A 202 4.00 7.19 -10.51
C PRO A 202 3.23 7.67 -9.28
N SER A 203 2.05 8.24 -9.48
CA SER A 203 1.19 8.74 -8.41
C SER A 203 -0.18 8.08 -8.50
N LEU A 204 -0.48 7.22 -7.54
CA LEU A 204 -1.72 6.47 -7.43
C LEU A 204 -2.31 6.64 -6.02
N PRO A 205 -3.62 6.91 -5.86
CA PRO A 205 -4.28 6.97 -4.56
C PRO A 205 -4.52 5.55 -4.02
N VAL A 206 -3.48 4.91 -3.49
CA VAL A 206 -3.51 3.51 -3.04
C VAL A 206 -4.58 3.28 -1.96
N GLU A 207 -4.78 4.27 -1.09
CA GLU A 207 -5.77 4.22 -0.01
C GLU A 207 -7.20 4.11 -0.55
N ASP A 208 -7.51 4.84 -1.63
CA ASP A 208 -8.82 4.77 -2.26
C ASP A 208 -9.08 3.36 -2.82
N TRP A 209 -8.06 2.76 -3.47
CA TRP A 209 -8.13 1.41 -3.97
C TRP A 209 -8.35 0.38 -2.86
N VAL A 210 -7.67 0.53 -1.73
CA VAL A 210 -7.84 -0.33 -0.55
C VAL A 210 -9.27 -0.18 -0.01
N ALA A 211 -9.75 1.05 0.15
CA ALA A 211 -11.10 1.34 0.63
C ALA A 211 -12.18 0.78 -0.31
N VAL A 212 -12.01 0.95 -1.63
CA VAL A 212 -12.89 0.34 -2.64
C VAL A 212 -12.91 -1.18 -2.50
N CYS A 213 -11.74 -1.82 -2.39
CA CYS A 213 -11.67 -3.27 -2.22
C CYS A 213 -12.36 -3.74 -0.93
N ALA A 214 -12.15 -3.04 0.19
CA ALA A 214 -12.78 -3.36 1.46
C ALA A 214 -14.30 -3.27 1.40
N ASN A 215 -14.81 -2.17 0.87
CA ASN A 215 -16.24 -1.94 0.74
C ASN A 215 -16.89 -2.90 -0.29
N ALA A 216 -16.21 -3.16 -1.41
CA ALA A 216 -16.68 -4.12 -2.41
C ALA A 216 -16.71 -5.56 -1.83
N TYR A 217 -15.70 -5.95 -1.06
CA TYR A 217 -15.67 -7.27 -0.42
C TYR A 217 -16.87 -7.43 0.55
N ARG A 218 -17.12 -6.43 1.40
CA ARG A 218 -18.27 -6.41 2.32
C ARG A 218 -19.59 -6.55 1.58
N LEU A 219 -19.80 -5.75 0.55
CA LEU A 219 -21.01 -5.78 -0.24
C LEU A 219 -21.18 -7.08 -1.03
N ALA A 220 -20.14 -7.63 -1.64
CA ALA A 220 -20.21 -8.83 -2.46
C ALA A 220 -20.43 -10.10 -1.64
N ARG A 221 -19.87 -10.16 -0.43
CA ARG A 221 -19.87 -11.38 0.39
C ARG A 221 -20.92 -11.37 1.49
N ASN A 222 -21.60 -10.25 1.73
CA ASN A 222 -22.45 -10.04 2.92
C ASN A 222 -21.71 -10.47 4.23
N ALA A 223 -20.42 -10.28 4.25
CA ALA A 223 -19.54 -10.66 5.33
C ALA A 223 -18.67 -9.48 5.72
N GLU A 224 -18.40 -9.32 7.00
CA GLU A 224 -17.32 -8.45 7.42
C GLU A 224 -16.04 -8.90 6.70
N PRO A 225 -15.28 -7.97 6.11
CA PRO A 225 -13.96 -8.31 5.59
C PRO A 225 -13.11 -8.82 6.76
N PRO A 226 -12.07 -9.61 6.49
CA PRO A 226 -11.14 -10.00 7.54
C PRO A 226 -10.71 -8.73 8.28
N LYS A 227 -10.81 -8.74 9.62
CA LYS A 227 -10.42 -7.60 10.46
C LYS A 227 -8.98 -7.26 10.11
N ALA A 228 -8.82 -6.19 9.36
CA ALA A 228 -7.54 -5.66 9.01
C ALA A 228 -7.11 -4.74 10.16
N ALA A 229 -5.96 -4.92 10.72
CA ALA A 229 -5.35 -3.93 11.57
C ALA A 229 -5.03 -2.66 10.75
N LEU A 230 -4.81 -1.61 11.44
CA LEU A 230 -4.60 -0.24 10.96
C LEU A 230 -3.64 -0.15 9.76
N TYR A 231 -3.98 0.66 8.76
CA TYR A 231 -3.16 0.85 7.57
C TYR A 231 -1.84 1.53 7.92
N ASN A 232 -0.79 0.75 7.99
CA ASN A 232 0.56 1.27 8.12
C ASN A 232 1.12 1.60 6.74
N LEU A 233 1.36 2.87 6.48
CA LEU A 233 1.96 3.35 5.23
C LEU A 233 3.43 2.96 5.10
N ILE A 234 4.08 2.52 6.18
CA ILE A 234 5.44 1.99 6.17
C ILE A 234 5.37 0.48 5.99
N SER A 235 5.53 0.00 4.76
CA SER A 235 5.64 -1.45 4.52
C SER A 235 6.98 -2.00 5.06
N PRO A 236 7.06 -3.30 5.37
CA PRO A 236 8.32 -3.92 5.76
C PRO A 236 9.45 -3.68 4.76
N GLU A 237 9.15 -3.68 3.46
CA GLU A 237 10.14 -3.41 2.41
C GLU A 237 10.60 -1.94 2.42
N ILE A 238 9.71 -0.99 2.73
CA ILE A 238 10.09 0.41 2.93
C ILE A 238 10.98 0.51 4.17
N ALA A 239 10.62 -0.14 5.26
CA ALA A 239 11.38 -0.12 6.50
C ALA A 239 12.76 -0.80 6.37
N THR A 240 12.92 -1.80 5.49
CA THR A 240 14.16 -2.59 5.35
C THR A 240 15.03 -2.23 4.16
N CYS A 241 14.60 -1.29 3.27
CA CYS A 241 15.32 -0.97 2.05
C CYS A 241 16.36 0.15 2.28
N PRO A 242 17.65 -0.15 2.40
CA PRO A 242 18.70 0.84 2.68
C PRO A 242 18.94 1.84 1.53
N VAL A 243 18.44 1.56 0.34
CA VAL A 243 18.69 2.36 -0.88
C VAL A 243 17.90 3.69 -0.89
N ARG A 244 16.96 3.87 0.03
CA ARG A 244 16.13 5.09 0.13
C ARG A 244 16.59 6.08 1.20
N TRP A 245 17.75 5.88 1.77
CA TRP A 245 18.25 6.66 2.89
C TRP A 245 19.16 7.79 2.43
N SER A 246 19.00 8.97 3.00
CA SER A 246 19.95 10.05 2.77
C SER A 246 21.27 9.74 3.47
N SER A 247 22.38 10.03 2.80
CA SER A 247 23.75 9.88 3.32
C SER A 247 24.11 10.84 4.49
N GLU A 248 23.12 11.57 4.99
CA GLU A 248 23.29 12.58 6.05
C GLU A 248 22.95 12.04 7.44
N LEU A 249 22.68 10.74 7.59
CA LEU A 249 22.31 10.17 8.87
C LEU A 249 23.51 9.60 9.60
N SER A 250 23.70 10.08 10.79
CA SER A 250 24.86 9.88 11.67
C SER A 250 24.79 8.62 12.54
N SER A 251 24.26 7.50 12.02
CA SER A 251 24.21 6.28 12.83
C SER A 251 24.47 5.01 12.06
N GLY A 252 25.21 4.10 12.67
CA GLY A 252 25.31 2.71 12.27
C GLY A 252 24.00 1.98 12.59
N THR A 253 23.06 1.91 11.62
CA THR A 253 21.83 1.14 11.78
C THR A 253 21.97 -0.22 11.16
N ARG A 254 21.61 -1.27 11.87
CA ARG A 254 21.57 -2.64 11.34
C ARG A 254 20.23 -3.33 11.66
N VAL A 255 19.83 -4.20 10.77
CA VAL A 255 18.73 -5.15 11.01
C VAL A 255 19.26 -6.26 11.91
N LEU A 256 18.50 -6.61 12.93
CA LEU A 256 18.84 -7.74 13.79
C LEU A 256 18.21 -9.03 13.25
N ASP A 257 18.95 -10.14 13.40
CA ASP A 257 18.43 -11.47 13.05
C ASP A 257 17.33 -11.95 14.02
N GLU A 258 17.32 -11.41 15.24
CA GLU A 258 16.25 -11.66 16.19
C GLU A 258 14.99 -10.89 15.77
N PRO A 259 13.82 -11.57 15.74
CA PRO A 259 12.56 -10.87 15.49
C PRO A 259 12.21 -10.00 16.70
N ALA A 260 11.47 -8.92 16.44
CA ALA A 260 10.84 -8.15 17.49
C ALA A 260 9.88 -9.03 18.35
N PRO A 261 9.56 -8.68 19.61
CA PRO A 261 8.86 -9.57 20.56
C PRO A 261 7.56 -10.20 20.08
N ARG A 262 6.92 -9.61 19.07
CA ARG A 262 5.69 -10.14 18.44
C ARG A 262 5.87 -10.41 16.95
N GLY A 263 7.10 -10.72 16.51
CA GLY A 263 7.47 -10.84 15.11
C GLY A 263 7.77 -9.48 14.46
N GLY A 264 8.13 -9.51 13.18
CA GLY A 264 8.54 -8.31 12.44
C GLY A 264 10.02 -8.00 12.58
N VAL A 265 10.43 -6.91 11.92
CA VAL A 265 11.84 -6.52 11.82
C VAL A 265 12.22 -5.66 13.02
N MET A 266 13.37 -5.97 13.60
CA MET A 266 13.98 -5.19 14.68
C MET A 266 15.27 -4.54 14.17
N PHE A 267 15.46 -3.28 14.52
CA PHE A 267 16.64 -2.50 14.17
C PHE A 267 17.43 -2.18 15.41
N GLU A 268 18.75 -2.22 15.29
CA GLU A 268 19.68 -1.65 16.26
C GLU A 268 20.29 -0.39 15.66
N HIS A 269 20.27 0.69 16.43
CA HIS A 269 20.85 1.97 16.07
C HIS A 269 22.02 2.27 16.99
N ARG A 270 23.17 2.57 16.40
CA ARG A 270 24.36 3.03 17.13
C ARG A 270 24.62 4.49 16.77
N LEU A 271 24.72 5.36 17.75
CA LEU A 271 25.02 6.75 17.54
C LEU A 271 26.49 6.93 17.14
N GLU A 272 26.74 7.54 16.00
CA GLU A 272 28.08 7.87 15.49
C GLU A 272 28.44 9.33 15.74
N GLU A 273 27.46 10.17 16.04
CA GLU A 273 27.61 11.57 16.40
C GLU A 273 26.90 11.89 17.72
N ALA A 274 27.38 12.91 18.43
CA ALA A 274 26.69 13.45 19.60
C ALA A 274 25.77 14.58 19.16
N GLU A 275 24.63 14.74 19.83
CA GLU A 275 23.56 15.71 19.65
C GLU A 275 22.32 15.17 18.95
N ALA A 276 21.18 15.85 19.15
CA ALA A 276 19.84 15.45 18.67
C ALA A 276 19.77 15.45 17.14
N THR A 277 20.24 14.39 16.54
CA THR A 277 20.26 14.21 15.10
C THR A 277 19.25 13.16 14.69
N SER A 278 18.78 13.24 13.43
CA SER A 278 18.02 12.15 12.82
C SER A 278 18.93 10.93 12.72
N VAL A 279 18.60 9.90 13.48
CA VAL A 279 19.36 8.65 13.53
C VAL A 279 18.98 7.74 12.36
N TYR A 280 17.72 7.80 11.97
CA TYR A 280 17.18 6.96 10.93
C TYR A 280 15.96 7.61 10.28
N ARG A 281 15.90 7.68 8.96
CA ARG A 281 14.85 8.31 8.18
C ARG A 281 14.17 7.34 7.23
N VAL A 282 12.85 7.39 7.20
CA VAL A 282 12.03 6.72 6.18
C VAL A 282 11.32 7.78 5.34
N LEU A 283 11.42 7.67 4.01
CA LEU A 283 10.62 8.45 3.08
C LEU A 283 9.41 7.63 2.63
N VAL A 284 8.22 8.11 2.98
CA VAL A 284 6.97 7.43 2.67
C VAL A 284 6.19 8.21 1.63
N PRO A 285 5.94 7.65 0.44
CA PRO A 285 5.02 8.25 -0.51
C PRO A 285 3.61 8.33 0.06
N ILE A 286 2.95 9.48 -0.10
CA ILE A 286 1.57 9.69 0.33
C ILE A 286 0.74 10.25 -0.83
N ALA A 287 -0.55 9.93 -0.87
CA ALA A 287 -1.44 10.36 -1.94
C ALA A 287 -1.80 11.84 -1.82
N SER A 288 -1.97 12.34 -0.60
CA SER A 288 -2.31 13.74 -0.31
C SER A 288 -1.88 14.11 1.10
N GLY A 289 -1.76 15.40 1.38
CA GLY A 289 -1.57 15.92 2.73
C GLY A 289 -2.78 15.66 3.66
N GLY A 290 -2.74 16.23 4.84
CA GLY A 290 -3.71 16.06 5.93
C GLY A 290 -3.02 15.70 7.24
N ASP A 291 -3.79 15.23 8.21
CA ASP A 291 -3.25 14.83 9.52
C ASP A 291 -2.59 13.46 9.43
N PHE A 292 -1.37 13.38 9.96
CA PHE A 292 -0.59 12.13 10.04
C PHE A 292 -0.01 11.93 11.43
N VAL A 293 0.12 10.66 11.79
CA VAL A 293 0.81 10.20 13.00
C VAL A 293 1.90 9.23 12.57
N PHE A 294 3.13 9.54 12.93
CA PHE A 294 4.23 8.59 12.84
C PHE A 294 4.55 8.07 14.24
N SER A 295 4.62 6.77 14.39
CA SER A 295 4.97 6.12 15.65
C SER A 295 5.93 4.97 15.44
N VAL A 296 6.75 4.73 16.45
CA VAL A 296 7.72 3.63 16.47
C VAL A 296 7.90 3.15 17.90
N TRP A 297 8.13 1.87 18.08
CA TRP A 297 8.49 1.33 19.38
C TRP A 297 10.01 1.34 19.52
N VAL A 298 10.47 1.79 20.67
CA VAL A 298 11.89 1.84 21.01
C VAL A 298 12.16 1.11 22.32
N ARG A 299 13.30 0.45 22.38
CA ARG A 299 13.84 -0.18 23.59
C ARG A 299 15.18 0.44 23.92
N ILE A 300 15.34 0.90 25.11
CA ILE A 300 16.50 1.64 25.58
C ILE A 300 17.27 0.76 26.57
N PRO A 301 18.47 0.29 26.21
CA PRO A 301 19.28 -0.52 27.13
C PRO A 301 19.82 0.30 28.29
N GLU A 302 20.19 -0.37 29.39
CA GLU A 302 20.73 0.29 30.59
C GLU A 302 21.95 1.16 30.31
N GLY A 303 22.75 0.77 29.33
CA GLY A 303 23.97 1.50 28.95
C GLY A 303 23.78 2.78 28.16
N PHE A 304 22.55 3.12 27.74
CA PHE A 304 22.26 4.36 27.02
C PHE A 304 22.43 5.58 27.93
N ARG A 305 23.24 6.55 27.51
CA ARG A 305 23.60 7.74 28.30
C ARG A 305 22.96 9.03 27.78
N GLY A 306 22.18 8.92 26.70
CA GLY A 306 21.55 10.06 26.07
C GLY A 306 20.41 10.70 26.87
N ARG A 307 19.92 11.80 26.36
CA ARG A 307 18.90 12.65 27.00
C ARG A 307 17.53 12.53 26.33
N GLN A 308 17.45 12.00 25.12
CA GLN A 308 16.19 11.93 24.37
C GLN A 308 16.22 10.82 23.30
N ILE A 309 15.11 10.14 23.12
CA ILE A 309 14.77 9.36 21.93
C ILE A 309 13.33 9.68 21.56
N GLY A 310 13.05 9.96 20.29
CA GLY A 310 11.72 10.34 19.84
C GLY A 310 11.48 10.11 18.35
N ALA A 311 10.27 10.43 17.91
CA ALA A 311 9.86 10.42 16.52
C ALA A 311 9.73 11.86 16.02
N LEU A 312 10.05 12.13 14.75
CA LEU A 312 10.02 13.47 14.17
C LEU A 312 9.53 13.42 12.72
N PHE A 313 8.81 14.47 12.32
CA PHE A 313 8.62 14.84 10.92
C PHE A 313 9.56 16.00 10.59
N PRO A 314 10.69 15.77 9.92
CA PRO A 314 11.68 16.83 9.67
C PRO A 314 11.12 17.94 8.77
N GLY A 315 11.50 19.18 9.07
CA GLY A 315 11.10 20.35 8.28
C GLY A 315 9.70 20.89 8.56
N LEU A 316 8.95 20.36 9.53
CA LEU A 316 7.65 20.88 9.93
C LEU A 316 7.76 21.76 11.18
N SER A 317 7.11 22.93 11.14
CA SER A 317 7.21 23.96 12.19
C SER A 317 6.26 23.79 13.37
N SER A 318 5.25 22.94 13.28
CA SER A 318 4.29 22.70 14.37
C SER A 318 3.99 21.22 14.48
N ILE A 319 4.66 20.56 15.40
CA ILE A 319 4.53 19.14 15.67
C ILE A 319 4.31 18.89 17.17
N SER A 320 3.42 17.98 17.49
CA SER A 320 3.36 17.40 18.82
C SER A 320 4.23 16.16 18.82
N MET A 321 5.22 16.10 19.71
CA MET A 321 6.17 15.00 19.79
C MET A 321 6.14 14.37 21.17
N TRP A 322 6.12 13.04 21.21
CA TRP A 322 6.21 12.24 22.42
C TRP A 322 7.51 11.43 22.39
N THR A 323 8.30 11.62 23.43
CA THR A 323 9.62 11.00 23.57
C THR A 323 9.58 9.83 24.55
N ALA A 324 10.56 8.94 24.47
CA ALA A 324 10.68 7.83 25.39
C ALA A 324 11.01 8.28 26.82
N ASP A 325 10.46 7.58 27.80
CA ASP A 325 10.87 7.71 29.21
C ASP A 325 12.21 7.01 29.41
N LEU A 326 13.26 7.79 29.58
CA LEU A 326 14.61 7.27 29.77
C LEU A 326 14.82 6.56 31.12
N LYS A 327 13.85 6.60 32.03
CA LYS A 327 13.88 5.83 33.28
C LYS A 327 13.36 4.41 33.12
N SER A 328 12.53 4.20 32.11
CA SER A 328 11.97 2.88 31.79
C SER A 328 12.90 2.11 30.87
N ARG A 329 14.04 1.67 31.41
CA ARG A 329 15.06 0.90 30.67
C ARG A 329 14.57 -0.53 30.38
N GLU A 330 15.14 -1.14 29.32
CA GLU A 330 14.86 -2.51 28.86
C GLU A 330 13.41 -2.80 28.45
N ASN A 331 12.48 -1.86 28.64
CA ASN A 331 11.10 -1.99 28.23
C ASN A 331 10.87 -1.35 26.86
N TRP A 332 9.98 -1.95 26.07
CA TRP A 332 9.50 -1.35 24.84
C TRP A 332 8.55 -0.20 25.12
N GLN A 333 8.82 0.94 24.51
CA GLN A 333 8.03 2.17 24.67
C GLN A 333 7.62 2.68 23.29
N ARG A 334 6.40 3.13 23.15
CA ARG A 334 5.92 3.77 21.92
C ARG A 334 6.22 5.26 21.95
N VAL A 335 6.99 5.74 21.00
CA VAL A 335 7.19 7.17 20.73
C VAL A 335 6.43 7.54 19.47
N TRP A 336 5.92 8.77 19.41
CA TRP A 336 5.14 9.18 18.26
C TRP A 336 5.14 10.69 18.07
N VAL A 337 4.79 11.12 16.85
CA VAL A 337 4.69 12.51 16.45
C VAL A 337 3.49 12.69 15.54
N THR A 338 2.82 13.85 15.65
CA THR A 338 1.71 14.21 14.76
C THR A 338 2.05 15.45 13.96
N ALA A 339 1.56 15.53 12.73
CA ALA A 339 1.65 16.73 11.92
C ALA A 339 0.46 16.84 10.97
N ASN A 340 0.10 18.07 10.61
CA ASN A 340 -0.77 18.36 9.49
C ASN A 340 0.09 18.77 8.30
N LEU A 341 -0.05 18.05 7.19
CA LEU A 341 0.69 18.29 5.95
C LEU A 341 -0.13 19.07 4.94
N PRO A 342 0.49 19.93 4.13
CA PRO A 342 -0.17 20.61 3.02
C PRO A 342 -0.86 19.61 2.07
N SER A 343 -1.98 20.00 1.48
CA SER A 343 -2.78 19.13 0.61
C SER A 343 -2.04 18.65 -0.65
N ASP A 344 -1.00 19.36 -1.06
CA ASP A 344 -0.13 19.04 -2.18
C ASP A 344 1.07 18.15 -1.81
N ALA A 345 1.26 17.82 -0.54
CA ALA A 345 2.32 16.92 -0.12
C ALA A 345 2.16 15.53 -0.78
N ARG A 346 3.26 14.98 -1.27
CA ARG A 346 3.32 13.68 -1.96
C ARG A 346 4.29 12.69 -1.33
N CYS A 347 5.04 13.16 -0.37
CA CYS A 347 5.99 12.34 0.38
C CYS A 347 6.12 12.93 1.79
N ILE A 348 6.32 12.06 2.76
CA ILE A 348 6.60 12.45 4.13
C ILE A 348 7.87 11.76 4.61
N ALA A 349 8.75 12.53 5.23
CA ALA A 349 9.90 11.99 5.93
C ALA A 349 9.52 11.68 7.39
N CYS A 350 9.82 10.50 7.85
CA CYS A 350 9.60 10.02 9.22
C CYS A 350 10.95 9.68 9.82
N ASP A 351 11.36 10.40 10.85
CA ASP A 351 12.68 10.24 11.49
C ASP A 351 12.53 9.66 12.90
N ILE A 352 13.47 8.80 13.29
CA ILE A 352 13.82 8.63 14.70
C ILE A 352 14.93 9.61 15.01
N ILE A 353 14.78 10.31 16.11
CA ILE A 353 15.81 11.20 16.65
C ILE A 353 16.34 10.65 17.98
N ALA A 354 17.61 10.85 18.22
CA ALA A 354 18.23 10.53 19.51
C ALA A 354 19.29 11.56 19.87
N ASP A 355 19.18 12.12 21.08
CA ASP A 355 20.23 12.91 21.69
C ASP A 355 20.98 12.01 22.67
N GLY A 356 22.20 11.60 22.31
CA GLY A 356 22.98 10.64 23.06
C GLY A 356 24.48 10.87 22.92
N THR A 357 25.23 9.95 23.48
CA THR A 357 26.69 9.95 23.40
C THR A 357 27.13 9.03 22.26
N ILE A 358 28.24 9.38 21.59
CA ILE A 358 28.83 8.51 20.55
C ILE A 358 29.03 7.10 21.12
N GLY A 359 28.54 6.11 20.36
CA GLY A 359 28.56 4.70 20.75
C GLY A 359 27.34 4.24 21.56
N ASP A 360 26.43 5.12 21.95
CA ASP A 360 25.15 4.72 22.54
C ASP A 360 24.35 3.88 21.54
N ILE A 361 23.67 2.88 22.07
CA ILE A 361 22.87 1.93 21.27
C ILE A 361 21.43 1.93 21.80
N PHE A 362 20.46 1.86 20.89
CA PHE A 362 19.08 1.55 21.21
C PHE A 362 18.45 0.72 20.10
N GLN A 363 17.28 0.15 20.36
CA GLN A 363 16.57 -0.68 19.38
C GLN A 363 15.25 -0.04 18.98
N SER A 364 14.80 -0.29 17.76
CA SER A 364 13.46 0.09 17.31
C SER A 364 12.78 -1.04 16.56
N ALA A 365 11.45 -1.01 16.58
CA ALA A 365 10.59 -1.94 15.86
C ALA A 365 9.21 -1.31 15.60
N TYR A 366 8.39 -1.97 14.79
CA TYR A 366 6.99 -1.61 14.58
C TYR A 366 6.77 -0.15 14.15
N TRP A 367 7.48 0.25 13.12
CA TRP A 367 7.36 1.54 12.49
C TRP A 367 5.99 1.68 11.85
N CYS A 368 5.27 2.75 12.18
CA CYS A 368 3.92 2.96 11.71
C CYS A 368 3.67 4.42 11.34
N LEU A 369 3.19 4.65 10.14
CA LEU A 369 2.67 5.94 9.68
C LEU A 369 1.19 5.78 9.37
N GLU A 370 0.36 6.56 10.03
CA GLU A 370 -1.10 6.48 9.99
C GLU A 370 -1.69 7.86 9.64
N ARG A 371 -2.86 7.88 8.99
CA ARG A 371 -3.66 9.10 8.90
C ARG A 371 -4.40 9.32 10.21
N GLY A 372 -4.39 10.56 10.68
CA GLY A 372 -5.07 10.95 11.92
C GLY A 372 -4.24 11.89 12.78
N ASN A 373 -4.77 12.27 13.92
CA ASN A 373 -4.16 13.20 14.88
C ASN A 373 -3.75 12.56 16.20
N GLN A 374 -3.95 11.25 16.33
CA GLN A 374 -3.53 10.45 17.50
C GLN A 374 -3.13 9.05 17.03
N PRO A 375 -2.09 8.43 17.63
CA PRO A 375 -1.76 7.05 17.36
C PRO A 375 -2.92 6.17 17.82
N LEU A 376 -3.35 5.25 16.97
CA LEU A 376 -4.44 4.36 17.30
C LEU A 376 -3.99 3.40 18.40
N GLY A 377 -4.85 3.19 19.41
CA GLY A 377 -4.55 2.56 20.69
C GLY A 377 -4.19 1.07 20.65
N HIS A 378 -4.17 0.45 19.47
CA HIS A 378 -3.83 -0.95 19.28
C HIS A 378 -2.49 -1.08 18.56
N GLY A 379 -1.40 -0.66 19.20
CA GLY A 379 -0.07 -1.00 18.76
C GLY A 379 0.09 -2.52 18.75
N PHE A 380 0.63 -3.05 17.66
CA PHE A 380 0.98 -4.44 17.37
C PHE A 380 -0.13 -5.28 16.73
N ALA A 381 -0.28 -5.12 15.43
CA ALA A 381 -0.71 -6.21 14.63
C ALA A 381 0.51 -6.87 13.98
N VAL A 382 0.84 -8.05 14.46
CA VAL A 382 1.73 -8.96 13.76
C VAL A 382 0.91 -9.68 12.70
N PRO A 383 1.38 -9.80 11.45
CA PRO A 383 0.70 -10.64 10.49
C PRO A 383 0.57 -12.08 11.07
N GLY A 384 -0.64 -12.51 11.39
CA GLY A 384 -0.93 -13.90 11.69
C GLY A 384 -1.49 -14.27 13.05
N GLU A 385 -1.51 -13.39 14.07
CA GLU A 385 -2.10 -13.73 15.37
C GLU A 385 -3.24 -12.77 15.75
N LEU A 386 -4.42 -13.32 15.98
CA LEU A 386 -5.50 -12.64 16.68
C LEU A 386 -5.08 -12.42 18.14
N PRO A 387 -5.32 -11.24 18.73
CA PRO A 387 -5.07 -11.05 20.14
C PRO A 387 -6.00 -11.99 20.92
N SER A 388 -5.46 -12.96 21.60
CA SER A 388 -6.18 -13.62 22.69
C SER A 388 -6.49 -12.58 23.74
N GLU A 389 -7.71 -12.53 24.24
CA GLU A 389 -8.22 -11.55 25.23
C GLU A 389 -7.48 -11.55 26.58
N ARG A 390 -6.34 -12.19 26.72
CA ARG A 390 -5.56 -12.24 27.97
C ARG A 390 -4.06 -12.32 27.69
N SER A 391 -3.45 -11.17 27.48
CA SER A 391 -2.09 -10.93 27.97
C SER A 391 -1.86 -9.41 28.04
N HIS A 392 -2.21 -8.85 29.20
CA HIS A 392 -1.60 -7.62 29.64
C HIS A 392 -0.11 -7.89 29.82
N LEU A 393 0.69 -7.59 28.79
CA LEU A 393 2.05 -7.12 29.06
C LEU A 393 1.85 -5.72 29.63
N ASP A 394 2.43 -5.45 30.81
CA ASP A 394 2.48 -4.14 31.42
C ASP A 394 3.26 -3.18 30.52
N LEU A 395 2.57 -2.69 29.51
CA LEU A 395 3.04 -1.60 28.66
C LEU A 395 2.66 -0.33 29.43
N VAL A 396 3.61 0.27 30.08
CA VAL A 396 3.44 1.56 30.73
C VAL A 396 3.06 2.59 29.67
N GLU A 397 1.80 2.99 29.61
CA GLU A 397 1.42 4.20 28.89
C GLU A 397 2.20 5.37 29.52
N PRO A 398 2.88 6.21 28.74
CA PRO A 398 3.60 7.32 29.29
C PRO A 398 2.63 8.26 30.00
N THR A 399 2.73 8.36 31.34
CA THR A 399 2.02 9.36 32.12
C THR A 399 2.44 10.74 31.62
N GLY A 400 1.47 11.48 31.07
CA GLY A 400 1.64 12.70 30.32
C GLY A 400 2.61 13.70 30.96
N VAL A 401 3.67 13.96 30.24
CA VAL A 401 4.46 15.17 30.42
C VAL A 401 3.99 16.15 29.34
N HIS A 402 3.28 17.18 29.75
CA HIS A 402 2.73 18.23 28.88
C HIS A 402 3.81 18.80 27.97
N GLY A 403 3.52 18.81 26.66
CA GLY A 403 4.36 19.34 25.62
C GLY A 403 4.73 20.80 25.88
N ARG A 404 6.03 21.10 25.75
CA ARG A 404 6.49 22.48 25.61
C ARG A 404 6.29 22.87 24.16
N THR A 405 5.37 23.80 23.92
CA THR A 405 5.34 24.58 22.68
C THR A 405 6.56 25.49 22.70
N HIS A 406 7.49 25.30 21.75
CA HIS A 406 8.50 26.30 21.46
C HIS A 406 7.84 27.42 20.65
N GLU A 407 7.47 28.52 21.33
CA GLU A 407 7.26 29.80 20.67
C GLU A 407 8.63 30.44 20.45
N ASP A 408 9.09 30.48 19.19
CA ASP A 408 10.20 31.31 18.78
C ASP A 408 9.75 32.80 18.81
N GLY A 409 10.09 33.46 19.92
CA GLY A 409 10.03 34.91 20.01
C GLY A 409 11.13 35.54 19.17
N ARG A 410 10.76 36.12 18.02
CA ARG A 410 11.54 37.17 17.37
C ARG A 410 10.77 38.48 17.52
N GLY A 411 11.30 39.35 18.39
CA GLY A 411 11.11 40.75 18.40
C GLY A 411 12.16 41.45 17.51
#